data_5bcbc9b4fb25483397f1c89f8c053fdf
#
_entry.id   5bcbc9b4fb25483397f1c89f8c053fdf
#
_cell.length_a   1.000
_cell.length_b   1.000
_cell.length_c   1.000
_cell.angle_alpha   90.00
_cell.angle_beta   90.00
_cell.angle_gamma   90.00
#
_symmetry.space_group_name_H-M   'P 1'
#
loop_
_entity.id
_entity.type
_entity.pdbx_description
1 polymer ?
#
loop_
_entity_poly.entity_id
_entity_poly.type
_entity_poly.pdbx_seq_one_letter_code
_entity_poly.pdbx_strand_id
1 'polypeptide(L)'
;MALQARLRAPNGCPWDREQTHESLRKFLIEETYEVLDAMEKGDSKEFSSELGDLLLQIVFHSILAEETGRFTISDVIESVHTKMVRRHPHVFGKEKAKNSSEVLKNWEQIKAEERAESGAGEGKPHDANEKASSILAGIPRSLPGVLEAYQLTRRASHVGFDWDRVSEIFDKFDEEKRELEALLPNPQGFEASAQEAGSAAGVPRVEEEVGDLLFAAVNIARFLGVDPELALKKANRKFKRRFRHMEAAATEKGQGFADLPRERKEELWNLAKSAEGSAELKAPNIAKVADTR
;
A
#
# COMPACT_ATOMS: atom_id res chain seq x y z
N MET A 1 6.12 -4.17 -27.29
CA MET A 1 6.86 -5.42 -27.65
C MET A 1 8.04 -5.14 -28.58
N ALA A 2 7.85 -4.73 -29.86
CA ALA A 2 8.94 -4.60 -30.84
C ALA A 2 10.10 -3.68 -30.36
N LEU A 3 9.80 -2.55 -29.73
CA LEU A 3 10.83 -1.63 -29.18
C LEU A 3 11.73 -2.35 -28.16
N GLN A 4 11.14 -2.98 -27.14
CA GLN A 4 11.88 -3.63 -26.07
C GLN A 4 12.64 -4.87 -26.57
N ALA A 5 12.08 -5.65 -27.48
CA ALA A 5 12.78 -6.74 -28.15
C ALA A 5 14.01 -6.22 -28.93
N ARG A 6 13.91 -5.04 -29.58
CA ARG A 6 15.03 -4.40 -30.26
C ARG A 6 16.12 -3.94 -29.30
N LEU A 7 15.75 -3.39 -28.14
CA LEU A 7 16.70 -2.99 -27.10
C LEU A 7 17.47 -4.19 -26.53
N ARG A 8 16.87 -5.36 -26.42
CA ARG A 8 17.48 -6.59 -25.93
C ARG A 8 18.17 -7.43 -26.99
N ALA A 9 18.06 -7.07 -28.30
CA ALA A 9 18.74 -7.78 -29.36
C ALA A 9 20.28 -7.75 -29.18
N PRO A 10 21.06 -8.66 -29.81
CA PRO A 10 22.52 -8.73 -29.68
C PRO A 10 23.24 -7.41 -29.93
N ASN A 11 22.71 -6.55 -30.79
CA ASN A 11 23.18 -5.21 -31.12
C ASN A 11 22.31 -4.10 -30.50
N GLY A 12 21.56 -4.40 -29.46
CA GLY A 12 20.74 -3.47 -28.71
C GLY A 12 21.49 -2.80 -27.56
N CYS A 13 20.74 -2.34 -26.56
CA CYS A 13 21.29 -1.66 -25.39
C CYS A 13 21.97 -2.67 -24.43
N PRO A 14 23.24 -2.49 -24.07
CA PRO A 14 23.92 -3.38 -23.11
C PRO A 14 23.21 -3.46 -21.77
N TRP A 15 22.71 -2.34 -21.25
CA TRP A 15 21.99 -2.28 -19.98
C TRP A 15 20.69 -3.09 -20.01
N ASP A 16 19.87 -2.94 -21.06
CA ASP A 16 18.61 -3.70 -21.19
C ASP A 16 18.87 -5.20 -21.29
N ARG A 17 19.96 -5.60 -21.93
CA ARG A 17 20.33 -7.01 -22.10
C ARG A 17 20.75 -7.68 -20.80
N GLU A 18 21.33 -6.95 -19.87
CA GLU A 18 21.77 -7.45 -18.56
C GLU A 18 20.62 -7.59 -17.56
N GLN A 19 19.45 -6.95 -17.83
CA GLN A 19 18.34 -6.98 -16.89
C GLN A 19 17.72 -8.38 -16.74
N THR A 20 17.32 -8.65 -15.53
CA THR A 20 16.60 -9.86 -15.10
C THR A 20 15.30 -9.48 -14.38
N HIS A 21 14.43 -10.45 -14.14
CA HIS A 21 13.23 -10.21 -13.30
C HIS A 21 13.61 -9.64 -11.93
N GLU A 22 14.71 -10.10 -11.35
CA GLU A 22 15.16 -9.66 -10.03
C GLU A 22 15.69 -8.23 -10.07
N SER A 23 16.52 -7.86 -11.05
CA SER A 23 17.07 -6.51 -11.15
C SER A 23 15.99 -5.44 -11.41
N LEU A 24 14.89 -5.83 -12.08
CA LEU A 24 13.80 -4.93 -12.42
C LEU A 24 12.76 -4.75 -11.28
N ARG A 25 12.80 -5.55 -10.21
CA ARG A 25 11.83 -5.46 -9.10
C ARG A 25 11.74 -4.07 -8.50
N LYS A 26 12.88 -3.42 -8.31
CA LYS A 26 12.94 -2.07 -7.73
C LYS A 26 12.22 -1.05 -8.62
N PHE A 27 12.42 -1.10 -9.93
CA PHE A 27 11.78 -0.19 -10.88
C PHE A 27 10.27 -0.38 -10.91
N LEU A 28 9.77 -1.62 -10.89
CA LEU A 28 8.33 -1.88 -10.82
C LEU A 28 7.67 -1.24 -9.59
N ILE A 29 8.38 -1.20 -8.45
CA ILE A 29 7.89 -0.54 -7.23
C ILE A 29 7.97 0.99 -7.40
N GLU A 30 9.08 1.52 -7.93
CA GLU A 30 9.28 2.94 -8.18
C GLU A 30 8.18 3.49 -9.10
N GLU A 31 7.98 2.91 -10.28
CA GLU A 31 6.94 3.32 -11.23
C GLU A 31 5.53 3.24 -10.64
N THR A 32 5.26 2.21 -9.80
CA THR A 32 3.97 2.11 -9.11
C THR A 32 3.72 3.31 -8.20
N TYR A 33 4.73 3.76 -7.45
CA TYR A 33 4.61 4.91 -6.58
C TYR A 33 4.58 6.24 -7.35
N GLU A 34 5.28 6.36 -8.47
CA GLU A 34 5.26 7.54 -9.33
C GLU A 34 3.88 7.73 -9.98
N VAL A 35 3.26 6.64 -10.44
CA VAL A 35 1.84 6.64 -10.87
C VAL A 35 0.92 7.18 -9.76
N LEU A 36 1.07 6.72 -8.51
CA LEU A 36 0.26 7.19 -7.39
C LEU A 36 0.50 8.69 -7.09
N ASP A 37 1.75 9.13 -7.13
CA ASP A 37 2.09 10.53 -6.90
C ASP A 37 1.54 11.44 -8.02
N ALA A 38 1.61 11.01 -9.28
CA ALA A 38 1.04 11.73 -10.43
C ALA A 38 -0.49 11.82 -10.36
N MET A 39 -1.17 10.76 -9.97
CA MET A 39 -2.63 10.78 -9.72
C MET A 39 -3.03 11.84 -8.69
N GLU A 40 -2.25 11.98 -7.63
CA GLU A 40 -2.56 12.92 -6.55
C GLU A 40 -2.28 14.38 -6.91
N LYS A 41 -1.26 14.63 -7.75
CA LYS A 41 -0.98 15.96 -8.31
C LYS A 41 -2.07 16.44 -9.26
N GLY A 42 -2.81 15.53 -9.87
CA GLY A 42 -3.87 15.82 -10.85
C GLY A 42 -3.33 16.30 -12.19
N ASP A 43 -2.05 16.16 -12.48
CA ASP A 43 -1.45 16.45 -13.79
C ASP A 43 -1.66 15.26 -14.74
N SER A 44 -2.61 15.42 -15.66
CA SER A 44 -2.96 14.37 -16.63
C SER A 44 -1.80 13.96 -17.54
N LYS A 45 -0.86 14.87 -17.83
CA LYS A 45 0.28 14.59 -18.69
C LYS A 45 1.32 13.75 -17.94
N GLU A 46 1.68 14.16 -16.74
CA GLU A 46 2.56 13.39 -15.85
C GLU A 46 1.95 12.00 -15.59
N PHE A 47 0.68 11.94 -15.20
CA PHE A 47 -0.02 10.68 -14.95
C PHE A 47 0.00 9.73 -16.16
N SER A 48 -0.19 10.26 -17.39
CA SER A 48 -0.10 9.46 -18.62
C SER A 48 1.32 8.94 -18.87
N SER A 49 2.35 9.73 -18.52
CA SER A 49 3.76 9.31 -18.63
C SER A 49 4.05 8.15 -17.71
N GLU A 50 3.73 8.31 -16.41
CA GLU A 50 4.01 7.30 -15.38
C GLU A 50 3.25 5.98 -15.64
N LEU A 51 2.02 6.04 -16.17
CA LEU A 51 1.32 4.85 -16.65
C LEU A 51 2.05 4.16 -17.80
N GLY A 52 2.72 4.93 -18.67
CA GLY A 52 3.56 4.43 -19.74
C GLY A 52 4.78 3.68 -19.21
N ASP A 53 5.42 4.22 -18.18
CA ASP A 53 6.61 3.63 -17.56
C ASP A 53 6.24 2.36 -16.78
N LEU A 54 5.11 2.35 -16.07
CA LEU A 54 4.57 1.13 -15.45
C LEU A 54 4.24 0.06 -16.52
N LEU A 55 3.64 0.46 -17.65
CA LEU A 55 3.38 -0.46 -18.76
C LEU A 55 4.68 -1.02 -19.36
N LEU A 56 5.75 -0.20 -19.42
CA LEU A 56 7.07 -0.65 -19.86
C LEU A 56 7.61 -1.77 -18.97
N GLN A 57 7.43 -1.70 -17.65
CA GLN A 57 7.81 -2.78 -16.73
C GLN A 57 7.09 -4.09 -17.06
N ILE A 58 5.78 -4.03 -17.34
CA ILE A 58 4.97 -5.21 -17.72
C ILE A 58 5.51 -5.81 -19.02
N VAL A 59 5.76 -4.98 -20.02
CA VAL A 59 6.32 -5.40 -21.32
C VAL A 59 7.70 -6.01 -21.15
N PHE A 60 8.56 -5.40 -20.33
CA PHE A 60 9.91 -5.87 -20.09
C PHE A 60 9.91 -7.26 -19.44
N HIS A 61 9.16 -7.43 -18.38
CA HIS A 61 8.99 -8.73 -17.71
C HIS A 61 8.43 -9.81 -18.65
N SER A 62 7.52 -9.42 -19.56
CA SER A 62 6.95 -10.36 -20.53
C SER A 62 7.99 -10.83 -21.56
N ILE A 63 8.88 -9.94 -22.02
CA ILE A 63 9.96 -10.31 -22.94
C ILE A 63 10.98 -11.24 -22.25
N LEU A 64 11.36 -10.95 -20.99
CA LEU A 64 12.24 -11.83 -20.23
C LEU A 64 11.64 -13.24 -20.05
N ALA A 65 10.33 -13.33 -19.88
CA ALA A 65 9.64 -14.61 -19.79
C ALA A 65 9.59 -15.34 -21.14
N GLU A 66 9.34 -14.62 -22.24
CA GLU A 66 9.34 -15.14 -23.60
C GLU A 66 10.70 -15.67 -24.01
N GLU A 67 11.81 -14.95 -23.71
CA GLU A 67 13.20 -15.40 -23.94
C GLU A 67 13.53 -16.74 -23.28
N THR A 68 12.84 -17.06 -22.18
CA THR A 68 13.01 -18.33 -21.43
C THR A 68 11.89 -19.34 -21.71
N GLY A 69 11.00 -19.07 -22.68
CA GLY A 69 9.93 -19.96 -23.11
C GLY A 69 8.83 -20.18 -22.04
N ARG A 70 8.66 -19.25 -21.09
CA ARG A 70 7.69 -19.39 -19.99
C ARG A 70 6.30 -18.90 -20.37
N PHE A 71 6.19 -17.68 -20.82
CA PHE A 71 4.94 -17.05 -21.27
C PHE A 71 5.25 -15.79 -22.10
N THR A 72 4.24 -15.30 -22.83
CA THR A 72 4.28 -14.11 -23.68
C THR A 72 3.39 -13.00 -23.12
N ILE A 73 3.47 -11.80 -23.69
CA ILE A 73 2.54 -10.72 -23.37
C ILE A 73 1.09 -11.09 -23.70
N SER A 74 0.86 -11.92 -24.74
CA SER A 74 -0.47 -12.38 -25.10
C SER A 74 -1.09 -13.22 -23.97
N ASP A 75 -0.30 -14.08 -23.34
CA ASP A 75 -0.74 -14.87 -22.20
C ASP A 75 -1.11 -13.99 -20.99
N VAL A 76 -0.35 -12.92 -20.77
CA VAL A 76 -0.64 -11.92 -19.71
C VAL A 76 -1.99 -11.24 -19.99
N ILE A 77 -2.20 -10.78 -21.22
CA ILE A 77 -3.46 -10.12 -21.63
C ILE A 77 -4.64 -11.08 -21.57
N GLU A 78 -4.48 -12.30 -22.07
CA GLU A 78 -5.54 -13.32 -22.05
C GLU A 78 -5.91 -13.71 -20.61
N SER A 79 -4.92 -13.86 -19.74
CA SER A 79 -5.14 -14.16 -18.32
C SER A 79 -5.99 -13.08 -17.64
N VAL A 80 -5.68 -11.79 -17.85
CA VAL A 80 -6.47 -10.71 -17.24
C VAL A 80 -7.85 -10.62 -17.88
N HIS A 81 -7.96 -10.75 -19.20
CA HIS A 81 -9.23 -10.75 -19.92
C HIS A 81 -10.16 -11.84 -19.40
N THR A 82 -9.70 -13.09 -19.35
CA THR A 82 -10.49 -14.23 -18.89
C THR A 82 -10.96 -14.02 -17.44
N LYS A 83 -10.08 -13.57 -16.55
CA LYS A 83 -10.46 -13.23 -15.17
C LYS A 83 -11.51 -12.13 -15.11
N MET A 84 -11.39 -11.07 -15.90
CA MET A 84 -12.37 -9.97 -15.89
C MET A 84 -13.73 -10.41 -16.41
N VAL A 85 -13.78 -11.17 -17.49
CA VAL A 85 -15.04 -11.74 -18.03
C VAL A 85 -15.70 -12.65 -16.98
N ARG A 86 -14.95 -13.58 -16.39
CA ARG A 86 -15.47 -14.51 -15.36
C ARG A 86 -16.00 -13.78 -14.13
N ARG A 87 -15.32 -12.74 -13.66
CA ARG A 87 -15.67 -11.99 -12.43
C ARG A 87 -16.76 -10.95 -12.61
N HIS A 88 -17.24 -10.75 -13.86
CA HIS A 88 -18.33 -9.83 -14.18
C HIS A 88 -19.50 -10.54 -14.87
N PRO A 89 -20.09 -11.59 -14.26
CA PRO A 89 -21.19 -12.34 -14.87
C PRO A 89 -22.45 -11.47 -15.07
N HIS A 90 -22.55 -10.36 -14.37
CA HIS A 90 -23.61 -9.36 -14.53
C HIS A 90 -23.43 -8.47 -15.78
N VAL A 91 -22.23 -8.46 -16.41
CA VAL A 91 -21.93 -7.74 -17.66
C VAL A 91 -21.84 -8.71 -18.84
N PHE A 92 -21.14 -9.80 -18.68
CA PHE A 92 -20.82 -10.76 -19.74
C PHE A 92 -21.68 -12.04 -19.71
N GLY A 93 -22.45 -12.25 -18.66
CA GLY A 93 -23.31 -13.41 -18.45
C GLY A 93 -24.78 -13.05 -18.35
N LYS A 94 -25.55 -13.89 -17.63
CA LYS A 94 -27.00 -13.75 -17.43
C LYS A 94 -27.37 -13.27 -16.02
N GLU A 95 -26.43 -13.15 -15.14
CA GLU A 95 -26.66 -12.70 -13.76
C GLU A 95 -26.97 -11.19 -13.71
N LYS A 96 -27.61 -10.75 -12.65
CA LYS A 96 -27.89 -9.33 -12.43
C LYS A 96 -27.35 -8.92 -11.08
N ALA A 97 -26.72 -7.76 -11.03
CA ALA A 97 -26.32 -7.11 -9.79
C ALA A 97 -27.06 -5.79 -9.65
N LYS A 98 -27.63 -5.55 -8.47
CA LYS A 98 -28.48 -4.38 -8.21
C LYS A 98 -27.67 -3.15 -7.80
N ASN A 99 -26.49 -3.37 -7.23
CA ASN A 99 -25.62 -2.31 -6.74
C ASN A 99 -24.15 -2.80 -6.64
N SER A 100 -23.24 -1.87 -6.38
CA SER A 100 -21.79 -2.15 -6.26
C SER A 100 -21.45 -3.11 -5.12
N SER A 101 -22.21 -3.11 -4.03
CA SER A 101 -21.97 -4.01 -2.89
C SER A 101 -22.24 -5.47 -3.27
N GLU A 102 -23.30 -5.73 -4.04
CA GLU A 102 -23.61 -7.05 -4.56
C GLU A 102 -22.54 -7.53 -5.56
N VAL A 103 -22.07 -6.62 -6.44
CA VAL A 103 -20.94 -6.91 -7.35
C VAL A 103 -19.69 -7.32 -6.57
N LEU A 104 -19.33 -6.56 -5.54
CA LEU A 104 -18.14 -6.86 -4.73
C LEU A 104 -18.27 -8.21 -4.00
N LYS A 105 -19.44 -8.53 -3.46
CA LYS A 105 -19.70 -9.81 -2.81
C LYS A 105 -19.53 -10.98 -3.79
N ASN A 106 -20.16 -10.89 -4.97
CA ASN A 106 -20.07 -11.90 -6.01
C ASN A 106 -18.61 -12.06 -6.49
N TRP A 107 -17.90 -10.95 -6.66
CA TRP A 107 -16.50 -10.97 -7.05
C TRP A 107 -15.61 -11.72 -6.04
N GLU A 108 -15.77 -11.46 -4.74
CA GLU A 108 -14.98 -12.18 -3.73
C GLU A 108 -15.35 -13.67 -3.65
N GLN A 109 -16.62 -14.01 -3.87
CA GLN A 109 -17.04 -15.40 -3.99
C GLN A 109 -16.35 -16.10 -5.18
N ILE A 110 -16.41 -15.51 -6.37
CA ILE A 110 -15.77 -16.06 -7.58
C ILE A 110 -14.26 -16.19 -7.38
N LYS A 111 -13.61 -15.21 -6.74
CA LYS A 111 -12.18 -15.30 -6.38
C LYS A 111 -11.88 -16.43 -5.40
N ALA A 112 -12.78 -16.73 -4.48
CA ALA A 112 -12.64 -17.88 -3.57
C ALA A 112 -12.74 -19.20 -4.31
N GLU A 113 -13.68 -19.32 -5.26
CA GLU A 113 -13.84 -20.47 -6.14
C GLU A 113 -12.61 -20.67 -7.03
N GLU A 114 -12.09 -19.62 -7.65
CA GLU A 114 -10.85 -19.65 -8.46
C GLU A 114 -9.65 -20.15 -7.65
N ARG A 115 -9.53 -19.72 -6.39
CA ARG A 115 -8.47 -20.20 -5.50
C ARG A 115 -8.63 -21.68 -5.18
N ALA A 116 -9.84 -22.13 -4.93
CA ALA A 116 -10.13 -23.54 -4.68
C ALA A 116 -9.82 -24.42 -5.91
N GLU A 117 -10.17 -23.93 -7.10
CA GLU A 117 -9.84 -24.58 -8.38
C GLU A 117 -8.33 -24.60 -8.66
N SER A 118 -7.63 -23.48 -8.41
CA SER A 118 -6.17 -23.36 -8.61
C SER A 118 -5.36 -24.16 -7.61
N GLY A 119 -5.87 -24.39 -6.41
CA GLY A 119 -5.26 -25.29 -5.41
C GLY A 119 -5.23 -26.77 -5.84
N ALA A 120 -5.95 -27.12 -6.91
CA ALA A 120 -5.93 -28.44 -7.52
C ALA A 120 -4.89 -28.58 -8.67
N GLY A 121 -4.23 -27.51 -9.10
CA GLY A 121 -3.28 -27.50 -10.22
C GLY A 121 -2.21 -26.40 -10.12
N GLU A 122 -0.95 -26.82 -9.99
CA GLU A 122 0.28 -26.12 -10.40
C GLU A 122 0.73 -24.81 -9.70
N GLY A 123 0.31 -24.54 -8.49
CA GLY A 123 1.03 -23.56 -7.66
C GLY A 123 1.57 -24.25 -6.41
N LYS A 124 2.85 -24.61 -6.38
CA LYS A 124 3.46 -25.04 -5.10
C LYS A 124 3.21 -23.94 -4.07
N PRO A 125 2.66 -24.27 -2.88
CA PRO A 125 2.61 -23.29 -1.78
C PRO A 125 4.02 -22.74 -1.60
N HIS A 126 4.14 -21.43 -1.51
CA HIS A 126 5.44 -20.78 -1.27
C HIS A 126 6.04 -21.18 0.10
N ASP A 127 5.24 -21.87 0.91
CA ASP A 127 5.65 -22.48 2.18
C ASP A 127 5.19 -23.93 2.24
N ALA A 128 6.10 -24.82 2.57
CA ALA A 128 5.80 -26.25 2.81
C ALA A 128 4.83 -26.46 4.00
N ASN A 129 4.55 -25.41 4.78
CA ASN A 129 3.66 -25.42 5.95
C ASN A 129 2.29 -24.76 5.70
N GLU A 130 2.10 -24.03 4.60
CA GLU A 130 0.80 -23.42 4.28
C GLU A 130 -0.09 -24.48 3.60
N LYS A 131 -1.07 -24.98 4.33
CA LYS A 131 -2.08 -25.86 3.73
C LYS A 131 -2.82 -25.07 2.64
N ALA A 132 -2.85 -25.61 1.42
CA ALA A 132 -3.53 -25.02 0.27
C ALA A 132 -5.04 -24.73 0.52
N SER A 133 -5.59 -25.20 1.62
CA SER A 133 -6.98 -25.01 2.05
C SER A 133 -7.21 -23.78 2.93
N SER A 134 -6.18 -23.00 3.30
CA SER A 134 -6.38 -21.79 4.12
C SER A 134 -6.99 -20.68 3.30
N ILE A 135 -8.01 -20.00 3.85
CA ILE A 135 -8.58 -18.78 3.26
C ILE A 135 -7.57 -17.65 3.16
N LEU A 136 -6.52 -17.68 3.97
CA LEU A 136 -5.43 -16.71 3.98
C LEU A 136 -4.34 -17.05 2.96
N ALA A 137 -4.35 -18.25 2.36
CA ALA A 137 -3.37 -18.68 1.38
C ALA A 137 -3.32 -17.77 0.15
N GLY A 138 -2.12 -17.57 -0.41
CA GLY A 138 -1.90 -16.74 -1.61
C GLY A 138 -1.92 -15.24 -1.35
N ILE A 139 -1.70 -14.77 -0.13
CA ILE A 139 -1.28 -13.40 0.16
C ILE A 139 0.23 -13.35 -0.07
N PRO A 140 0.72 -12.47 -0.98
CA PRO A 140 2.15 -12.42 -1.26
C PRO A 140 2.95 -11.92 -0.04
N ARG A 141 3.94 -12.68 0.40
CA ARG A 141 4.85 -12.30 1.50
C ARG A 141 5.72 -11.08 1.20
N SER A 142 5.83 -10.71 -0.07
CA SER A 142 6.56 -9.52 -0.50
C SER A 142 5.76 -8.23 -0.33
N LEU A 143 4.51 -8.31 0.13
CA LEU A 143 3.73 -7.10 0.44
C LEU A 143 4.35 -6.36 1.62
N PRO A 144 4.32 -5.02 1.60
CA PRO A 144 4.54 -4.23 2.81
C PRO A 144 3.61 -4.68 3.94
N GLY A 145 4.13 -4.74 5.18
CA GLY A 145 3.38 -5.27 6.32
C GLY A 145 2.00 -4.64 6.55
N VAL A 146 1.86 -3.35 6.26
CA VAL A 146 0.57 -2.63 6.31
C VAL A 146 -0.44 -3.21 5.31
N LEU A 147 0.00 -3.47 4.07
CA LEU A 147 -0.87 -4.06 3.04
C LEU A 147 -1.15 -5.55 3.30
N GLU A 148 -0.18 -6.28 3.84
CA GLU A 148 -0.36 -7.68 4.25
C GLU A 148 -1.42 -7.78 5.35
N ALA A 149 -1.29 -7.02 6.43
CA ALA A 149 -2.27 -6.97 7.53
C ALA A 149 -3.67 -6.59 7.04
N TYR A 150 -3.77 -5.61 6.12
CA TYR A 150 -5.04 -5.24 5.49
C TYR A 150 -5.66 -6.41 4.72
N GLN A 151 -4.87 -7.15 3.93
CA GLN A 151 -5.36 -8.29 3.16
C GLN A 151 -5.77 -9.46 4.07
N LEU A 152 -5.00 -9.73 5.13
CA LEU A 152 -5.30 -10.76 6.12
C LEU A 152 -6.66 -10.50 6.80
N THR A 153 -6.82 -9.32 7.38
CA THR A 153 -8.03 -8.94 8.10
C THR A 153 -9.25 -8.83 7.18
N ARG A 154 -9.07 -8.36 5.94
CA ARG A 154 -10.11 -8.33 4.92
C ARG A 154 -10.59 -9.73 4.54
N ARG A 155 -9.69 -10.71 4.37
CA ARG A 155 -10.10 -12.09 4.06
C ARG A 155 -10.79 -12.75 5.24
N ALA A 156 -10.33 -12.51 6.46
CA ALA A 156 -10.97 -13.01 7.67
C ALA A 156 -12.41 -12.48 7.79
N SER A 157 -12.65 -11.20 7.50
CA SER A 157 -13.99 -10.62 7.56
C SER A 157 -14.98 -11.25 6.57
N HIS A 158 -14.52 -11.68 5.38
CA HIS A 158 -15.39 -12.32 4.38
C HIS A 158 -15.95 -13.68 4.81
N VAL A 159 -15.36 -14.34 5.79
CA VAL A 159 -15.86 -15.60 6.36
C VAL A 159 -16.53 -15.40 7.71
N GLY A 160 -16.85 -14.15 8.05
CA GLY A 160 -17.56 -13.83 9.29
C GLY A 160 -16.66 -13.68 10.52
N PHE A 161 -15.33 -13.71 10.35
CA PHE A 161 -14.41 -13.39 11.43
C PHE A 161 -14.07 -11.90 11.38
N ASP A 162 -14.96 -11.10 11.95
CA ASP A 162 -14.85 -9.64 12.01
C ASP A 162 -15.50 -9.10 13.29
N TRP A 163 -15.20 -7.85 13.59
CA TRP A 163 -15.78 -7.09 14.68
C TRP A 163 -17.21 -6.64 14.34
N ASP A 164 -18.10 -6.58 15.33
CA ASP A 164 -19.43 -6.05 15.13
C ASP A 164 -19.43 -4.51 15.07
N ARG A 165 -18.53 -3.88 15.79
CA ARG A 165 -18.45 -2.42 15.91
C ARG A 165 -17.00 -1.92 15.95
N VAL A 166 -16.77 -0.75 15.40
CA VAL A 166 -15.47 -0.09 15.43
C VAL A 166 -14.96 0.19 16.85
N SER A 167 -15.87 0.39 17.82
CA SER A 167 -15.51 0.58 19.22
C SER A 167 -14.74 -0.60 19.80
N GLU A 168 -15.07 -1.82 19.40
CA GLU A 168 -14.37 -3.03 19.87
C GLU A 168 -12.93 -3.08 19.36
N ILE A 169 -12.67 -2.55 18.16
CA ILE A 169 -11.29 -2.44 17.65
C ILE A 169 -10.52 -1.35 18.38
N PHE A 170 -11.17 -0.26 18.77
CA PHE A 170 -10.55 0.76 19.62
C PHE A 170 -10.21 0.21 21.03
N ASP A 171 -11.12 -0.58 21.61
CA ASP A 171 -10.88 -1.24 22.89
C ASP A 171 -9.66 -2.17 22.79
N LYS A 172 -9.52 -2.92 21.69
CA LYS A 172 -8.35 -3.77 21.43
C LYS A 172 -7.07 -2.94 21.22
N PHE A 173 -7.14 -1.84 20.48
CA PHE A 173 -6.01 -0.93 20.30
C PHE A 173 -5.51 -0.36 21.65
N ASP A 174 -6.44 0.01 22.54
CA ASP A 174 -6.11 0.47 23.89
C ASP A 174 -5.57 -0.65 24.79
N GLU A 175 -5.94 -1.90 24.54
CA GLU A 175 -5.36 -3.08 25.20
C GLU A 175 -3.91 -3.25 24.79
N GLU A 176 -3.58 -3.33 23.50
CA GLU A 176 -2.21 -3.47 22.98
C GLU A 176 -1.32 -2.31 23.44
N LYS A 177 -1.88 -1.09 23.48
CA LYS A 177 -1.17 0.07 24.01
C LYS A 177 -0.80 -0.13 25.49
N ARG A 178 -1.71 -0.66 26.33
CA ARG A 178 -1.43 -0.92 27.75
C ARG A 178 -0.40 -2.04 27.95
N GLU A 179 -0.44 -3.07 27.09
CA GLU A 179 0.53 -4.16 27.12
C GLU A 179 1.93 -3.67 26.78
N LEU A 180 2.06 -2.83 25.72
CA LEU A 180 3.32 -2.15 25.41
C LEU A 180 3.79 -1.25 26.56
N GLU A 181 2.91 -0.43 27.15
CA GLU A 181 3.26 0.45 28.28
C GLU A 181 3.75 -0.33 29.48
N ALA A 182 3.20 -1.52 29.75
CA ALA A 182 3.61 -2.39 30.86
C ALA A 182 5.02 -2.99 30.68
N LEU A 183 5.51 -3.09 29.44
CA LEU A 183 6.87 -3.57 29.15
C LEU A 183 7.93 -2.47 29.30
N LEU A 184 7.52 -1.19 29.31
CA LEU A 184 8.46 -0.08 29.45
C LEU A 184 8.78 0.19 30.90
N PRO A 185 10.06 0.27 31.30
CA PRO A 185 10.47 0.43 32.72
C PRO A 185 9.96 1.73 33.35
N ASN A 186 9.77 2.76 32.57
CA ASN A 186 9.18 4.04 32.93
C ASN A 186 8.60 4.74 31.71
N PRO A 187 7.33 4.49 31.34
CA PRO A 187 6.74 5.07 30.12
C PRO A 187 6.74 6.61 30.11
N GLN A 188 6.68 7.24 31.30
CA GLN A 188 6.66 8.70 31.46
C GLN A 188 8.05 9.34 31.44
N GLY A 189 9.10 8.55 31.68
CA GLY A 189 10.49 8.99 31.77
C GLY A 189 11.39 8.33 30.68
N PHE A 190 10.81 7.65 29.71
CA PHE A 190 11.55 7.09 28.58
C PHE A 190 11.97 8.22 27.66
N GLU A 191 13.10 8.85 27.97
CA GLU A 191 13.70 9.85 27.09
C GLU A 191 14.38 9.12 25.93
N ALA A 192 13.97 9.44 24.71
CA ALA A 192 14.64 9.00 23.50
C ALA A 192 16.01 9.69 23.37
N SER A 193 16.97 9.29 24.21
CA SER A 193 18.37 9.56 23.89
C SER A 193 18.73 8.71 22.66
N ALA A 194 19.40 9.30 21.67
CA ALA A 194 19.76 8.63 20.43
C ALA A 194 20.63 7.37 20.61
N GLN A 195 21.12 7.11 21.81
CA GLN A 195 21.90 5.94 22.20
C GLN A 195 21.07 4.84 22.87
N GLU A 196 19.90 5.15 23.44
CA GLU A 196 19.05 4.19 24.16
C GLU A 196 17.86 3.69 23.31
N ALA A 197 17.53 4.34 22.20
CA ALA A 197 16.54 3.85 21.23
C ALA A 197 16.87 2.44 20.69
N GLY A 198 18.12 1.98 20.81
CA GLY A 198 18.55 0.61 20.52
C GLY A 198 18.29 -0.40 21.63
N SER A 199 18.00 0.03 22.88
CA SER A 199 17.90 -0.90 24.01
C SER A 199 16.51 -1.55 24.15
N ALA A 200 15.43 -0.87 23.75
CA ALA A 200 14.10 -1.46 23.72
C ALA A 200 13.84 -2.31 22.47
N ALA A 201 14.50 -1.97 21.34
CA ALA A 201 14.38 -2.69 20.07
C ALA A 201 14.95 -4.14 20.08
N GLY A 202 15.54 -4.59 21.17
CA GLY A 202 16.06 -5.95 21.33
C GLY A 202 15.26 -6.84 22.28
N VAL A 203 14.10 -6.37 22.78
CA VAL A 203 13.22 -7.15 23.64
C VAL A 203 12.10 -7.74 22.75
N PRO A 204 12.10 -9.06 22.48
CA PRO A 204 11.13 -9.69 21.56
C PRO A 204 9.68 -9.33 21.85
N ARG A 205 9.31 -9.15 23.12
CA ARG A 205 7.95 -8.77 23.52
C ARG A 205 7.59 -7.34 23.16
N VAL A 206 8.51 -6.38 23.18
CA VAL A 206 8.24 -5.00 22.74
C VAL A 206 7.99 -4.94 21.24
N GLU A 207 8.73 -5.74 20.45
CA GLU A 207 8.50 -5.86 19.01
C GLU A 207 7.12 -6.45 18.69
N GLU A 208 6.69 -7.48 19.47
CA GLU A 208 5.39 -8.11 19.38
C GLU A 208 4.26 -7.09 19.63
N GLU A 209 4.26 -6.39 20.75
CA GLU A 209 3.21 -5.42 21.11
C GLU A 209 3.16 -4.22 20.14
N VAL A 210 4.32 -3.76 19.64
CA VAL A 210 4.34 -2.74 18.57
C VAL A 210 3.71 -3.28 17.30
N GLY A 211 3.97 -4.54 16.96
CA GLY A 211 3.35 -5.21 15.83
C GLY A 211 1.81 -5.29 15.97
N ASP A 212 1.31 -5.64 17.14
CA ASP A 212 -0.11 -5.77 17.42
C ASP A 212 -0.82 -4.43 17.44
N LEU A 213 -0.20 -3.36 17.94
CA LEU A 213 -0.69 -1.99 17.80
C LEU A 213 -0.84 -1.57 16.34
N LEU A 214 0.17 -1.86 15.50
CA LEU A 214 0.12 -1.54 14.07
C LEU A 214 -0.98 -2.35 13.37
N PHE A 215 -1.13 -3.62 13.73
CA PHE A 215 -2.17 -4.50 13.18
C PHE A 215 -3.57 -4.01 13.55
N ALA A 216 -3.79 -3.62 14.80
CA ALA A 216 -5.05 -3.03 15.25
C ALA A 216 -5.36 -1.71 14.52
N ALA A 217 -4.36 -0.83 14.33
CA ALA A 217 -4.51 0.41 13.56
C ALA A 217 -4.92 0.14 12.09
N VAL A 218 -4.31 -0.85 11.45
CA VAL A 218 -4.68 -1.29 10.09
C VAL A 218 -6.11 -1.81 10.06
N ASN A 219 -6.51 -2.56 11.07
CA ASN A 219 -7.86 -3.12 11.16
C ASN A 219 -8.93 -2.03 11.36
N ILE A 220 -8.63 -0.98 12.16
CA ILE A 220 -9.48 0.22 12.26
C ILE A 220 -9.68 0.84 10.86
N ALA A 221 -8.59 1.07 10.12
CA ALA A 221 -8.66 1.65 8.79
C ALA A 221 -9.52 0.80 7.84
N ARG A 222 -9.31 -0.52 7.82
CA ARG A 222 -10.08 -1.46 7.03
C ARG A 222 -11.59 -1.39 7.37
N PHE A 223 -11.92 -1.44 8.65
CA PHE A 223 -13.32 -1.43 9.12
C PHE A 223 -14.04 -0.14 8.71
N LEU A 224 -13.32 0.98 8.69
CA LEU A 224 -13.81 2.28 8.23
C LEU A 224 -13.79 2.45 6.69
N GLY A 225 -13.40 1.42 5.94
CA GLY A 225 -13.30 1.48 4.48
C GLY A 225 -12.15 2.37 3.97
N VAL A 226 -11.13 2.61 4.80
CA VAL A 226 -9.94 3.40 4.46
C VAL A 226 -8.80 2.47 4.11
N ASP A 227 -8.13 2.75 2.98
CA ASP A 227 -6.88 2.06 2.65
C ASP A 227 -5.75 2.58 3.57
N PRO A 228 -5.12 1.70 4.39
CA PRO A 228 -4.15 2.12 5.39
C PRO A 228 -2.82 2.60 4.79
N GLU A 229 -2.38 2.02 3.67
CA GLU A 229 -1.15 2.44 2.98
C GLU A 229 -1.32 3.84 2.40
N LEU A 230 -2.42 4.10 1.69
CA LEU A 230 -2.71 5.43 1.14
C LEU A 230 -2.93 6.47 2.25
N ALA A 231 -3.56 6.08 3.35
CA ALA A 231 -3.74 6.97 4.50
C ALA A 231 -2.40 7.35 5.14
N LEU A 232 -1.50 6.37 5.32
CA LEU A 232 -0.15 6.61 5.86
C LEU A 232 0.71 7.44 4.90
N LYS A 233 0.62 7.20 3.59
CA LYS A 233 1.27 8.03 2.55
C LYS A 233 0.82 9.49 2.64
N LYS A 234 -0.48 9.75 2.80
CA LYS A 234 -1.03 11.11 3.00
C LYS A 234 -0.49 11.76 4.28
N ALA A 235 -0.41 11.00 5.37
CA ALA A 235 0.17 11.49 6.62
C ALA A 235 1.65 11.85 6.47
N ASN A 236 2.44 11.00 5.80
CA ASN A 236 3.86 11.24 5.51
C ASN A 236 4.07 12.50 4.65
N ARG A 237 3.25 12.71 3.61
CA ARG A 237 3.30 13.92 2.79
C ARG A 237 2.96 15.17 3.59
N LYS A 238 1.92 15.09 4.43
CA LYS A 238 1.55 16.17 5.34
C LYS A 238 2.71 16.53 6.28
N PHE A 239 3.36 15.52 6.86
CA PHE A 239 4.53 15.72 7.70
C PHE A 239 5.67 16.41 6.94
N LYS A 240 6.06 15.90 5.76
CA LYS A 240 7.12 16.47 4.92
C LYS A 240 6.82 17.93 4.54
N ARG A 241 5.58 18.27 4.16
CA ARG A 241 5.16 19.62 3.81
C ARG A 241 5.31 20.58 4.99
N ARG A 242 4.84 20.19 6.18
CA ARG A 242 4.98 20.97 7.40
C ARG A 242 6.44 21.18 7.78
N PHE A 243 7.22 20.12 7.70
CA PHE A 243 8.65 20.18 8.03
C PHE A 243 9.40 21.14 7.12
N ARG A 244 9.15 21.09 5.79
CA ARG A 244 9.72 22.05 4.83
C ARG A 244 9.30 23.50 5.14
N HIS A 245 8.08 23.71 5.58
CA HIS A 245 7.62 25.05 6.00
C HIS A 245 8.40 25.54 7.24
N MET A 246 8.70 24.66 8.18
CA MET A 246 9.53 25.00 9.35
C MET A 246 10.96 25.35 8.94
N GLU A 247 11.57 24.57 8.05
CA GLU A 247 12.92 24.84 7.52
C GLU A 247 12.98 26.19 6.80
N ALA A 248 12.00 26.47 5.95
CA ALA A 248 11.90 27.75 5.26
C ALA A 248 11.77 28.93 6.24
N ALA A 249 10.89 28.83 7.22
CA ALA A 249 10.68 29.86 8.23
C ALA A 249 11.90 30.10 9.14
N ALA A 250 12.74 29.09 9.37
CA ALA A 250 14.01 29.23 10.06
C ALA A 250 15.03 29.98 9.18
N THR A 251 15.12 29.57 7.90
CA THR A 251 16.04 30.16 6.92
C THR A 251 15.73 31.65 6.67
N GLU A 252 14.46 32.03 6.56
CA GLU A 252 14.03 33.46 6.43
C GLU A 252 14.53 34.32 7.59
N LYS A 253 14.74 33.73 8.77
CA LYS A 253 15.29 34.41 9.96
C LYS A 253 16.81 34.30 10.08
N GLY A 254 17.48 33.75 9.06
CA GLY A 254 18.92 33.55 9.07
C GLY A 254 19.40 32.51 10.09
N GLN A 255 18.51 31.58 10.51
CA GLN A 255 18.81 30.56 11.51
C GLN A 255 18.92 29.19 10.86
N GLY A 256 19.91 28.40 11.26
CA GLY A 256 20.00 26.98 10.92
C GLY A 256 18.90 26.18 11.65
N PHE A 257 18.06 25.45 10.92
CA PHE A 257 16.96 24.69 11.54
C PHE A 257 17.48 23.65 12.56
N ALA A 258 18.62 23.02 12.27
CA ALA A 258 19.23 22.03 13.17
C ALA A 258 19.58 22.63 14.55
N ASP A 259 20.02 23.87 14.56
CA ASP A 259 20.53 24.58 15.75
C ASP A 259 19.42 25.20 16.62
N LEU A 260 18.17 25.15 16.15
CA LEU A 260 17.05 25.69 16.91
C LEU A 260 16.74 24.83 18.13
N PRO A 261 16.43 25.44 19.28
CA PRO A 261 15.97 24.70 20.46
C PRO A 261 14.60 24.03 20.17
N ARG A 262 14.29 22.99 20.94
CA ARG A 262 13.07 22.19 20.77
C ARG A 262 11.80 23.04 20.81
N GLU A 263 11.70 23.94 21.77
CA GLU A 263 10.54 24.82 21.95
C GLU A 263 10.28 25.66 20.71
N ARG A 264 11.35 26.14 20.07
CA ARG A 264 11.24 26.90 18.83
C ARG A 264 10.79 26.05 17.65
N LYS A 265 11.27 24.81 17.56
CA LYS A 265 10.81 23.84 16.55
C LYS A 265 9.32 23.52 16.74
N GLU A 266 8.85 23.37 17.97
CA GLU A 266 7.43 23.14 18.28
C GLU A 266 6.54 24.36 17.91
N GLU A 267 7.01 25.59 18.14
CA GLU A 267 6.32 26.81 17.69
C GLU A 267 6.17 26.82 16.15
N LEU A 268 7.26 26.57 15.43
CA LEU A 268 7.24 26.50 13.97
C LEU A 268 6.31 25.39 13.45
N TRP A 269 6.28 24.25 14.10
CA TRP A 269 5.35 23.17 13.79
C TRP A 269 3.89 23.59 13.96
N ASN A 270 3.55 24.30 15.03
CA ASN A 270 2.21 24.79 15.27
C ASN A 270 1.80 25.88 14.27
N LEU A 271 2.73 26.74 13.86
CA LEU A 271 2.50 27.71 12.77
C LEU A 271 2.23 27.00 11.44
N ALA A 272 3.00 25.97 11.09
CA ALA A 272 2.78 25.19 9.87
C ALA A 272 1.40 24.49 9.88
N LYS A 273 0.95 23.96 11.02
CA LYS A 273 -0.40 23.38 11.17
C LYS A 273 -1.50 24.42 10.95
N SER A 274 -1.35 25.62 11.53
CA SER A 274 -2.35 26.69 11.43
C SER A 274 -2.46 27.22 9.99
N ALA A 275 -1.34 27.33 9.28
CA ALA A 275 -1.31 27.76 7.89
C ALA A 275 -2.07 26.81 6.97
N GLU A 276 -1.97 25.48 7.18
CA GLU A 276 -2.72 24.48 6.42
C GLU A 276 -4.22 24.55 6.67
N GLY A 277 -4.66 24.62 7.93
CA GLY A 277 -6.08 24.73 8.26
C GLY A 277 -6.75 25.95 7.61
N SER A 278 -6.01 27.05 7.46
CA SER A 278 -6.49 28.24 6.77
C SER A 278 -6.56 28.08 5.24
N ALA A 279 -5.73 27.25 4.64
CA ALA A 279 -5.73 26.94 3.21
C ALA A 279 -6.84 25.96 2.83
N GLU A 280 -7.09 24.93 3.65
CA GLU A 280 -8.18 23.95 3.42
C GLU A 280 -9.57 24.60 3.50
N LEU A 281 -9.75 25.58 4.37
CA LEU A 281 -11.01 26.36 4.48
C LEU A 281 -11.25 27.25 3.26
N LYS A 282 -10.24 27.56 2.45
CA LYS A 282 -10.33 28.40 1.24
C LYS A 282 -10.45 27.60 -0.06
N ALA A 283 -10.21 26.27 -0.02
CA ALA A 283 -10.38 25.43 -1.19
C ALA A 283 -11.87 25.19 -1.47
N PRO A 284 -12.37 25.41 -2.72
CA PRO A 284 -13.75 25.11 -3.05
C PRO A 284 -14.02 23.61 -2.87
N ASN A 285 -15.10 23.29 -2.17
CA ASN A 285 -15.54 21.94 -1.89
C ASN A 285 -15.99 21.25 -3.20
N ILE A 286 -15.07 20.58 -3.89
CA ILE A 286 -15.32 19.90 -5.19
C ILE A 286 -16.17 18.61 -5.02
N ALA A 287 -16.53 18.24 -3.79
CA ALA A 287 -17.28 17.03 -3.50
C ALA A 287 -18.81 17.08 -3.79
N LYS A 288 -19.33 18.12 -4.44
CA LYS A 288 -20.77 18.27 -4.73
C LYS A 288 -21.18 18.17 -6.21
N VAL A 289 -20.36 17.62 -7.09
CA VAL A 289 -20.70 17.52 -8.54
C VAL A 289 -20.98 16.08 -9.02
N ALA A 290 -21.08 15.10 -8.15
CA ALA A 290 -21.29 13.70 -8.54
C ALA A 290 -22.71 13.15 -8.31
N ASP A 291 -23.73 14.01 -8.12
CA ASP A 291 -25.10 13.53 -7.86
C ASP A 291 -26.17 14.12 -8.82
N THR A 292 -25.79 14.36 -10.06
CA THR A 292 -26.76 14.68 -11.13
C THR A 292 -26.25 14.20 -12.48
N ARG A 293 -26.35 12.87 -12.73
CA ARG A 293 -26.64 12.30 -14.07
C ARG A 293 -26.93 10.81 -13.97
#